data_912d85db3d97bc1a2e1f0b3320c1b41c
#
_entry.id   912d85db3d97bc1a2e1f0b3320c1b41c
#
_cell.length_a   1.000
_cell.length_b   1.000
_cell.length_c   1.000
_cell.angle_alpha   90.00
_cell.angle_beta   90.00
_cell.angle_gamma   90.00
#
_symmetry.space_group_name_H-M   'P 1'
#
loop_
_entity.id
_entity.type
_entity.pdbx_description
1 polymer ?
#
loop_
_entity_poly.entity_id
_entity_poly.type
_entity_poly.pdbx_seq_one_letter_code
_entity_poly.pdbx_strand_id
1 'polypeptide(L)'
;LRIAERMLEAWILADREAIASFLRVPAARVPNDPDNRPNPKQDLVNLARRSRKRRILEDIVPPEGSEGVVGRGYLSQMTEYIRNSWRPHKASANSDSLRRALVAIRAAAA
;
A
#
# COMPACT_ATOMS: atom_id res chain seq x y z
N LEU A 1 -12.38 -12.80 11.39
CA LEU A 1 -12.12 -12.11 10.12
C LEU A 1 -10.65 -12.30 9.73
N ARG A 2 -10.45 -12.91 8.60
CA ARG A 2 -9.10 -13.20 8.10
C ARG A 2 -8.82 -12.36 6.86
N ILE A 3 -7.82 -11.50 6.97
CA ILE A 3 -7.40 -10.66 5.85
C ILE A 3 -6.14 -11.26 5.26
N ALA A 4 -6.17 -11.58 3.97
CA ALA A 4 -4.99 -12.03 3.26
C ALA A 4 -3.99 -10.87 3.18
N GLU A 5 -2.72 -11.15 3.36
CA GLU A 5 -1.64 -10.16 3.30
C GLU A 5 -1.69 -9.35 1.99
N ARG A 6 -1.93 -10.03 0.90
CA ARG A 6 -2.08 -9.44 -0.42
C ARG A 6 -3.20 -8.39 -0.48
N MET A 7 -4.31 -8.60 0.26
CA MET A 7 -5.42 -7.65 0.28
C MET A 7 -5.03 -6.36 1.00
N LEU A 8 -4.24 -6.46 2.06
CA LEU A 8 -3.80 -5.28 2.79
C LEU A 8 -2.98 -4.36 1.88
N GLU A 9 -2.07 -4.89 1.11
CA GLU A 9 -1.27 -4.09 0.19
C GLU A 9 -2.12 -3.50 -0.94
N ALA A 10 -3.10 -4.25 -1.43
CA ALA A 10 -4.05 -3.71 -2.40
C ALA A 10 -4.81 -2.51 -1.83
N TRP A 11 -5.22 -2.59 -0.58
CA TRP A 11 -5.90 -1.48 0.10
C TRP A 11 -5.00 -0.27 0.32
N ILE A 12 -3.72 -0.49 0.59
CA ILE A 12 -2.73 0.58 0.69
C ILE A 12 -2.60 1.32 -0.64
N LEU A 13 -2.54 0.59 -1.74
CA LEU A 13 -2.43 1.16 -3.08
C LEU A 13 -3.71 1.86 -3.54
N ALA A 14 -4.85 1.52 -2.95
CA ALA A 14 -6.15 2.03 -3.40
C ALA A 14 -6.33 3.53 -3.14
N ASP A 15 -5.67 4.10 -2.14
CA ASP A 15 -5.59 5.55 -1.99
C ASP A 15 -4.40 6.06 -2.80
N ARG A 16 -4.59 6.20 -4.12
CA ARG A 16 -3.54 6.50 -5.08
C ARG A 16 -2.76 7.77 -4.74
N GLU A 17 -3.48 8.83 -4.43
CA GLU A 17 -2.88 10.13 -4.15
C GLU A 17 -2.06 10.09 -2.86
N ALA A 18 -2.60 9.46 -1.81
CA ALA A 18 -1.91 9.39 -0.53
C ALA A 18 -0.65 8.53 -0.61
N ILE A 19 -0.71 7.34 -1.26
CA ILE A 19 0.48 6.50 -1.36
C ILE A 19 1.55 7.13 -2.27
N ALA A 20 1.13 7.76 -3.35
CA ALA A 20 2.06 8.46 -4.24
C ALA A 20 2.78 9.59 -3.51
N SER A 21 2.05 10.38 -2.76
CA SER A 21 2.61 11.46 -1.96
C SER A 21 3.57 10.94 -0.88
N PHE A 22 3.17 9.89 -0.19
CA PHE A 22 3.99 9.28 0.85
C PHE A 22 5.32 8.74 0.29
N LEU A 23 5.24 8.04 -0.84
CA LEU A 23 6.42 7.47 -1.48
C LEU A 23 7.22 8.47 -2.32
N ARG A 24 6.71 9.68 -2.52
CA ARG A 24 7.34 10.71 -3.36
C ARG A 24 7.51 10.26 -4.81
N VAL A 25 6.43 9.72 -5.37
CA VAL A 25 6.37 9.28 -6.78
C VAL A 25 5.12 9.86 -7.45
N PRO A 26 5.10 9.94 -8.79
CA PRO A 26 3.90 10.41 -9.49
C PRO A 26 2.71 9.47 -9.27
N ALA A 27 1.53 10.03 -9.03
CA ALA A 27 0.30 9.25 -8.84
C ALA A 27 -0.05 8.40 -10.07
N ALA A 28 0.33 8.86 -11.25
CA ALA A 28 0.10 8.13 -12.49
C ALA A 28 0.77 6.76 -12.54
N ARG A 29 1.79 6.55 -11.71
CA ARG A 29 2.50 5.27 -11.61
C ARG A 29 1.79 4.24 -10.74
N VAL A 30 0.84 4.68 -9.91
CA VAL A 30 0.11 3.78 -9.03
C VAL A 30 -0.92 2.99 -9.84
N PRO A 31 -1.02 1.66 -9.67
CA PRO A 31 -1.99 0.85 -10.41
C PRO A 31 -3.43 1.32 -10.21
N ASN A 32 -4.22 1.28 -11.29
CA ASN A 32 -5.62 1.72 -11.27
C ASN A 32 -6.57 0.76 -10.55
N ASP A 33 -6.26 -0.51 -10.58
CA ASP A 33 -7.15 -1.56 -10.06
C ASP A 33 -6.36 -2.48 -9.13
N PRO A 34 -6.10 -2.02 -7.90
CA PRO A 34 -5.23 -2.77 -6.99
C PRO A 34 -5.77 -4.13 -6.60
N ASP A 35 -7.10 -4.30 -6.55
CA ASP A 35 -7.71 -5.60 -6.18
C ASP A 35 -7.34 -6.70 -7.18
N ASN A 36 -7.10 -6.35 -8.44
CA ASN A 36 -6.78 -7.30 -9.50
C ASN A 36 -5.28 -7.42 -9.78
N ARG A 37 -4.44 -6.76 -8.99
CA ARG A 37 -2.99 -6.89 -9.16
C ARG A 37 -2.52 -8.23 -8.60
N PRO A 38 -1.70 -8.98 -9.35
CA PRO A 38 -1.23 -10.29 -8.87
C PRO A 38 -0.30 -10.23 -7.67
N ASN A 39 0.48 -9.15 -7.54
CA ASN A 39 1.43 -9.01 -6.44
C ASN A 39 1.54 -7.55 -5.97
N PRO A 40 0.56 -7.08 -5.17
CA PRO A 40 0.55 -5.68 -4.70
C PRO A 40 1.78 -5.28 -3.88
N LYS A 41 2.37 -6.21 -3.13
CA LYS A 41 3.58 -5.94 -2.37
C LYS A 41 4.73 -5.58 -3.30
N GLN A 42 4.90 -6.33 -4.38
CA GLN A 42 5.92 -6.04 -5.38
C GLN A 42 5.64 -4.71 -6.08
N ASP A 43 4.37 -4.38 -6.31
CA ASP A 43 3.99 -3.08 -6.87
C ASP A 43 4.43 -1.95 -5.95
N LEU A 44 4.25 -2.08 -4.64
CA LEU A 44 4.71 -1.08 -3.66
C LEU A 44 6.23 -0.92 -3.70
N VAL A 45 6.96 -2.02 -3.74
CA VAL A 45 8.44 -1.97 -3.83
C VAL A 45 8.87 -1.31 -5.14
N ASN A 46 8.23 -1.65 -6.24
CA ASN A 46 8.57 -1.07 -7.55
C ASN A 46 8.31 0.44 -7.59
N LEU A 47 7.23 0.90 -6.95
CA LEU A 47 6.96 2.32 -6.80
C LEU A 47 8.06 2.98 -5.95
N ALA A 48 8.41 2.36 -4.82
CA ALA A 48 9.42 2.90 -3.92
C ALA A 48 10.80 3.02 -4.60
N ARG A 49 11.13 2.14 -5.55
CA ARG A 49 12.38 2.22 -6.31
C ARG A 49 12.53 3.53 -7.08
N ARG A 50 11.41 4.17 -7.41
CA ARG A 50 11.37 5.43 -8.15
C ARG A 50 11.30 6.64 -7.23
N SER A 51 11.33 6.43 -5.92
CA SER A 51 11.20 7.52 -4.95
C SER A 51 12.36 8.49 -5.02
N ARG A 52 12.05 9.76 -4.84
CA ARG A 52 13.08 10.83 -4.69
C ARG A 52 13.58 10.91 -3.25
N LYS A 53 12.91 10.24 -2.31
CA LYS A 53 13.26 10.28 -0.91
C LYS A 53 14.14 9.09 -0.55
N ARG A 54 15.39 9.37 -0.17
CA ARG A 54 16.37 8.34 0.16
C ARG A 54 15.86 7.36 1.21
N ARG A 55 15.19 7.85 2.24
CA ARG A 55 14.68 7.01 3.32
C ARG A 55 13.69 5.96 2.82
N ILE A 56 12.84 6.33 1.87
CA ILE A 56 11.90 5.39 1.25
C ILE A 56 12.68 4.29 0.52
N LEU A 57 13.69 4.67 -0.24
CA LEU A 57 14.54 3.70 -0.94
C LEU A 57 15.22 2.74 0.03
N GLU A 58 15.81 3.26 1.09
CA GLU A 58 16.53 2.45 2.07
C GLU A 58 15.62 1.51 2.86
N ASP A 59 14.44 2.00 3.23
CA ASP A 59 13.54 1.26 4.12
C ASP A 59 12.68 0.25 3.36
N ILE A 60 12.20 0.58 2.18
CA ILE A 60 11.19 -0.24 1.47
C ILE A 60 11.81 -1.18 0.44
N VAL A 61 12.84 -0.73 -0.26
CA VAL A 61 13.46 -1.52 -1.33
C VAL A 61 14.48 -2.48 -0.72
N PRO A 62 14.41 -3.78 -1.04
CA PRO A 62 15.40 -4.72 -0.52
C PRO A 62 16.79 -4.40 -1.07
N PRO A 63 17.84 -4.58 -0.25
CA PRO A 63 19.20 -4.35 -0.72
C PRO A 63 19.53 -5.22 -1.93
N GLU A 64 20.35 -4.68 -2.83
CA GLU A 64 20.80 -5.41 -4.00
C GLU A 64 21.52 -6.69 -3.57
N GLY A 65 21.19 -7.81 -4.20
CA GLY A 65 21.76 -9.11 -3.87
C GLY A 65 21.13 -9.81 -2.68
N SER A 66 20.19 -9.17 -1.98
CA SER A 66 19.47 -9.83 -0.90
C SER A 66 18.36 -10.72 -1.45
N GLU A 67 18.00 -11.76 -0.68
CA GLU A 67 16.88 -12.65 -1.01
C GLU A 67 15.54 -12.10 -0.51
N GLY A 68 15.55 -10.99 0.21
CA GLY A 68 14.35 -10.39 0.76
C GLY A 68 13.46 -9.79 -0.30
N VAL A 69 12.16 -9.83 -0.07
CA VAL A 69 11.13 -9.24 -0.95
C VAL A 69 11.01 -7.75 -0.70
N VAL A 70 11.23 -7.32 0.54
CA VAL A 70 11.12 -5.93 0.98
C VAL A 70 12.34 -5.52 1.79
N GLY A 71 12.54 -4.22 1.94
CA GLY A 71 13.59 -3.67 2.79
C GLY A 71 13.27 -3.81 4.27
N ARG A 72 14.27 -3.59 5.11
CA ARG A 72 14.16 -3.72 6.57
C ARG A 72 13.13 -2.78 7.19
N GLY A 73 12.95 -1.61 6.61
CA GLY A 73 12.04 -0.59 7.12
C GLY A 73 10.64 -0.65 6.53
N TYR A 74 10.33 -1.67 5.75
CA TYR A 74 9.05 -1.78 5.05
C TYR A 74 7.87 -1.71 6.03
N LEU A 75 7.87 -2.56 7.04
CA LEU A 75 6.76 -2.61 8.00
C LEU A 75 6.59 -1.30 8.75
N SER A 76 7.70 -0.70 9.16
CA SER A 76 7.72 0.58 9.86
C SER A 76 7.13 1.70 9.01
N GLN A 77 7.53 1.77 7.73
CA GLN A 77 7.03 2.77 6.80
C GLN A 77 5.55 2.56 6.48
N MET A 78 5.12 1.32 6.30
CA MET A 78 3.71 1.04 6.02
C MET A 78 2.83 1.34 7.22
N THR A 79 3.31 1.07 8.42
CA THR A 79 2.60 1.41 9.66
C THR A 79 2.42 2.93 9.78
N GLU A 80 3.47 3.69 9.52
CA GLU A 80 3.40 5.15 9.53
C GLU A 80 2.42 5.67 8.47
N TYR A 81 2.47 5.13 7.27
CA TYR A 81 1.56 5.49 6.19
C TYR A 81 0.10 5.27 6.59
N ILE A 82 -0.22 4.09 7.08
CA ILE A 82 -1.59 3.74 7.47
C ILE A 82 -2.09 4.66 8.58
N ARG A 83 -1.24 4.94 9.55
CA ARG A 83 -1.58 5.79 10.69
C ARG A 83 -1.83 7.23 10.33
N ASN A 84 -1.00 7.80 9.46
CA ASN A 84 -0.94 9.25 9.29
C ASN A 84 -1.43 9.75 7.93
N SER A 85 -1.49 8.90 6.93
CA SER A 85 -1.73 9.33 5.54
C SER A 85 -2.88 8.62 4.84
N TRP A 86 -3.04 7.33 5.07
CA TRP A 86 -4.02 6.51 4.38
C TRP A 86 -5.45 6.91 4.75
N ARG A 87 -6.31 6.99 3.75
CA ARG A 87 -7.70 7.43 3.90
C ARG A 87 -8.64 6.30 3.45
N PRO A 88 -9.21 5.54 4.39
CA PRO A 88 -10.05 4.37 4.05
C PRO A 88 -11.20 4.69 3.10
N HIS A 89 -11.89 5.83 3.29
CA HIS A 89 -13.02 6.19 2.44
C HIS A 89 -12.60 6.54 1.01
N LYS A 90 -11.40 7.12 0.82
CA LYS A 90 -10.86 7.37 -0.51
C LYS A 90 -10.40 6.06 -1.16
N ALA A 91 -9.72 5.22 -0.38
CA ALA A 91 -9.28 3.93 -0.86
C ALA A 91 -10.45 3.03 -1.27
N SER A 92 -11.56 3.06 -0.52
CA SER A 92 -12.73 2.23 -0.82
C SER A 92 -13.38 2.54 -2.16
N ALA A 93 -13.20 3.75 -2.68
CA ALA A 93 -13.68 4.12 -4.01
C ALA A 93 -12.94 3.35 -5.13
N ASN A 94 -11.73 2.88 -4.84
CA ASN A 94 -10.87 2.18 -5.81
C ASN A 94 -10.65 0.70 -5.47
N SER A 95 -11.31 0.21 -4.42
CA SER A 95 -11.17 -1.19 -3.99
C SER A 95 -12.51 -1.71 -3.50
N ASP A 96 -13.12 -2.57 -4.29
CA ASP A 96 -14.39 -3.20 -3.93
C ASP A 96 -14.25 -4.10 -2.70
N SER A 97 -13.14 -4.81 -2.58
CA SER A 97 -12.88 -5.67 -1.42
C SER A 97 -12.81 -4.85 -0.13
N LEU A 98 -12.17 -3.68 -0.16
CA LEU A 98 -12.11 -2.79 0.99
C LEU A 98 -13.50 -2.22 1.32
N ARG A 99 -14.24 -1.79 0.30
CA ARG A 99 -15.60 -1.29 0.49
C ARG A 99 -16.47 -2.31 1.22
N ARG A 100 -16.41 -3.57 0.78
CA ARG A 100 -17.17 -4.67 1.43
C ARG A 100 -16.69 -4.93 2.85
N ALA A 101 -15.38 -4.88 3.09
CA ALA A 101 -14.82 -5.06 4.43
C ALA A 101 -15.29 -3.96 5.39
N LEU A 102 -15.31 -2.71 4.93
CA LEU A 102 -15.77 -1.58 5.76
C LEU A 102 -17.24 -1.71 6.11
N VAL A 103 -18.08 -2.15 5.16
CA VAL A 103 -19.50 -2.40 5.41
C VAL A 103 -19.68 -3.49 6.48
N ALA A 104 -18.93 -4.58 6.36
CA ALA A 104 -18.98 -5.69 7.32
C ALA A 104 -18.53 -5.26 8.73
N ILE A 105 -17.48 -4.45 8.81
CA ILE A 105 -16.96 -3.94 10.09
C ILE A 105 -17.99 -3.03 10.76
N ARG A 106 -18.63 -2.14 9.99
CA ARG A 106 -19.67 -1.25 10.52
C ARG A 106 -20.86 -2.03 11.03
N ALA A 107 -21.28 -3.05 10.30
CA ALA A 107 -22.39 -3.91 10.70
C ALA A 107 -22.07 -4.66 12.00
N ALA A 108 -20.85 -5.13 12.16
CA ALA A 108 -20.40 -5.82 13.37
C ALA A 108 -20.31 -4.89 14.58
N ALA A 109 -20.01 -3.60 14.34
CA ALA A 109 -19.85 -2.60 15.39
C ALA A 109 -21.18 -1.97 15.84
N ALA A 110 -22.22 -2.13 15.05
CA ALA A 110 -23.54 -1.52 15.31
C ALA A 110 -24.28 -2.14 16.50
#